data_89853f77897e1a12724d1af86314bc22
#
_entry.id   89853f77897e1a12724d1af86314bc22
#
_cell.length_a   1.000
_cell.length_b   1.000
_cell.length_c   1.000
_cell.angle_alpha   90.00
_cell.angle_beta   90.00
_cell.angle_gamma   90.00
#
_symmetry.space_group_name_H-M   'P 1'
#
loop_
_entity.id
_entity.type
_entity.pdbx_description
1 polymer ?
#
loop_
_entity_poly.entity_id
_entity_poly.type
_entity_poly.pdbx_seq_one_letter_code
_entity_poly.pdbx_strand_id
1 'polypeptide(L)'
;MRTAEISRNTKETQIRVKLNLDGKGAARLSTGLPFLEHMLDQVARHGMLDLEIEAKGDLHIDGHHTVEDIGITLGQAFAKAIGDKAGVRRFGHAYVPLDEALSRVVIDFSGRPGLDYHVNFTRPLIGDFDVDLVHEFFQGFVNHAQVEIGRAHV
;
A
#
# COMPACT_ATOMS: atom_id res chain seq x y z
N MET A 1 20.35 -4.55 5.00
CA MET A 1 19.04 -4.12 5.53
C MET A 1 18.38 -3.20 4.52
N ARG A 2 17.18 -3.57 4.06
CA ARG A 2 16.46 -2.87 3.00
C ARG A 2 15.50 -1.86 3.63
N THR A 3 15.97 -0.64 3.79
CA THR A 3 15.23 0.44 4.45
C THR A 3 15.06 1.64 3.53
N ALA A 4 14.00 2.41 3.74
CA ALA A 4 13.77 3.67 3.06
C ALA A 4 13.01 4.64 3.96
N GLU A 5 13.25 5.91 3.74
CA GLU A 5 12.45 7.00 4.27
C GLU A 5 12.13 7.95 3.11
N ILE A 6 10.85 8.26 2.95
CA ILE A 6 10.32 9.15 1.92
C ILE A 6 9.40 10.17 2.58
N SER A 7 9.56 11.42 2.19
CA SER A 7 8.62 12.50 2.52
C SER A 7 8.04 13.09 1.25
N ARG A 8 6.72 13.27 1.23
CA ARG A 8 5.97 13.87 0.14
C ARG A 8 5.10 14.98 0.70
N ASN A 9 5.32 16.19 0.25
CA ASN A 9 4.56 17.35 0.66
C ASN A 9 3.96 18.03 -0.56
N THR A 10 2.65 18.15 -0.59
CA THR A 10 1.88 18.88 -1.59
C THR A 10 1.10 20.01 -0.94
N LYS A 11 0.23 20.68 -1.68
CA LYS A 11 -0.69 21.66 -1.09
C LYS A 11 -1.80 21.00 -0.26
N GLU A 12 -2.14 19.75 -0.59
CA GLU A 12 -3.23 19.00 0.02
C GLU A 12 -2.76 18.06 1.14
N THR A 13 -1.52 17.56 1.05
CA THR A 13 -1.03 16.51 1.97
C THR A 13 0.41 16.73 2.41
N GLN A 14 0.73 16.23 3.60
CA GLN A 14 2.08 16.11 4.14
C GLN A 14 2.26 14.68 4.64
N ILE A 15 3.11 13.91 3.99
CA ILE A 15 3.26 12.48 4.25
C ILE A 15 4.72 12.13 4.45
N ARG A 16 4.98 11.31 5.47
CA ARG A 16 6.28 10.71 5.74
C ARG A 16 6.10 9.22 5.95
N VAL A 17 6.87 8.43 5.22
CA VAL A 17 6.90 6.96 5.32
C VAL A 17 8.31 6.51 5.66
N LYS A 18 8.43 5.67 6.69
CA LYS A 18 9.63 4.88 6.95
C LYS A 18 9.29 3.41 6.77
N LEU A 19 10.13 2.71 6.05
CA LEU A 19 9.95 1.30 5.71
C LEU A 19 11.22 0.51 5.98
N ASN A 20 11.07 -0.65 6.61
CA ASN A 20 12.10 -1.67 6.71
C ASN A 20 11.53 -3.00 6.21
N LEU A 21 11.99 -3.47 5.05
CA LEU A 21 11.54 -4.73 4.45
C LEU A 21 12.09 -5.96 5.19
N ASP A 22 13.12 -5.78 6.00
CA ASP A 22 13.73 -6.82 6.84
C ASP A 22 13.31 -6.66 8.31
N GLY A 23 12.06 -6.23 8.53
CA GLY A 23 11.48 -5.93 9.83
C GLY A 23 10.94 -7.13 10.59
N LYS A 24 10.16 -6.84 11.62
CA LYS A 24 9.54 -7.84 12.52
C LYS A 24 8.01 -7.73 12.57
N GLY A 25 7.42 -6.91 11.73
CA GLY A 25 5.97 -6.68 11.68
C GLY A 25 5.49 -5.56 12.58
N ALA A 26 6.33 -4.61 12.92
CA ALA A 26 5.95 -3.45 13.73
C ALA A 26 5.32 -2.35 12.87
N ALA A 27 4.20 -1.78 13.31
CA ALA A 27 3.54 -0.67 12.65
C ALA A 27 3.33 0.51 13.59
N ARG A 28 3.55 1.73 13.07
CA ARG A 28 3.20 2.99 13.72
C ARG A 28 2.54 3.88 12.68
N LEU A 29 1.24 4.05 12.80
CA LEU A 29 0.41 4.66 11.77
C LEU A 29 -0.40 5.82 12.36
N SER A 30 -0.33 6.97 11.73
CA SER A 30 -1.09 8.17 12.06
C SER A 30 -1.50 8.86 10.76
N THR A 31 -2.71 8.57 10.27
CA THR A 31 -3.20 9.05 8.98
C THR A 31 -4.52 9.81 9.08
N GLY A 32 -5.24 9.67 10.18
CA GLY A 32 -6.61 10.15 10.32
C GLY A 32 -7.66 9.27 9.64
N LEU A 33 -7.27 8.10 9.11
CA LEU A 33 -8.11 7.15 8.43
C LEU A 33 -8.03 5.77 9.12
N PRO A 34 -8.84 5.52 10.15
CA PRO A 34 -8.69 4.34 11.02
C PRO A 34 -8.75 3.00 10.27
N PHE A 35 -9.63 2.87 9.27
CA PHE A 35 -9.72 1.64 8.49
C PHE A 35 -8.45 1.39 7.66
N LEU A 36 -7.91 2.44 7.02
CA LEU A 36 -6.65 2.32 6.27
C LEU A 36 -5.50 1.93 7.21
N GLU A 37 -5.41 2.55 8.39
CA GLU A 37 -4.39 2.21 9.39
C GLU A 37 -4.50 0.72 9.80
N HIS A 38 -5.71 0.23 10.03
CA HIS A 38 -5.93 -1.18 10.35
C HIS A 38 -5.45 -2.10 9.22
N MET A 39 -5.74 -1.76 7.97
CA MET A 39 -5.29 -2.56 6.81
C MET A 39 -3.77 -2.53 6.65
N LEU A 40 -3.14 -1.38 6.82
CA LEU A 40 -1.68 -1.24 6.73
C LEU A 40 -0.96 -1.93 7.90
N ASP A 41 -1.56 -1.98 9.09
CA ASP A 41 -1.05 -2.77 10.20
C ASP A 41 -1.04 -4.28 9.85
N GLN A 42 -2.08 -4.77 9.16
CA GLN A 42 -2.09 -6.16 8.69
C GLN A 42 -0.99 -6.42 7.66
N VAL A 43 -0.75 -5.48 6.75
CA VAL A 43 0.36 -5.60 5.78
C VAL A 43 1.70 -5.67 6.50
N ALA A 44 1.95 -4.80 7.46
CA ALA A 44 3.19 -4.82 8.23
C ALA A 44 3.35 -6.13 9.00
N ARG A 45 2.34 -6.53 9.75
CA ARG A 45 2.35 -7.72 10.62
C ARG A 45 2.53 -9.02 9.85
N HIS A 46 1.73 -9.24 8.83
CA HIS A 46 1.75 -10.47 8.05
C HIS A 46 2.86 -10.49 7.00
N GLY A 47 3.27 -9.33 6.51
CA GLY A 47 4.42 -9.17 5.61
C GLY A 47 5.76 -9.17 6.33
N MET A 48 5.78 -9.16 7.67
CA MET A 48 7.00 -9.10 8.50
C MET A 48 7.90 -7.93 8.14
N LEU A 49 7.30 -6.79 7.82
CA LEU A 49 8.02 -5.53 7.57
C LEU A 49 7.70 -4.52 8.67
N ASP A 50 8.60 -3.58 8.93
CA ASP A 50 8.31 -2.49 9.84
C ASP A 50 7.89 -1.26 9.04
N LEU A 51 6.79 -0.63 9.46
CA LEU A 51 6.15 0.46 8.75
C LEU A 51 5.77 1.60 9.69
N GLU A 52 6.27 2.79 9.39
CA GLU A 52 5.85 4.02 10.07
C GLU A 52 5.30 4.98 9.03
N ILE A 53 4.06 5.44 9.23
CA ILE A 53 3.41 6.42 8.35
C ILE A 53 2.82 7.54 9.21
N GLU A 54 3.25 8.75 8.92
CA GLU A 54 2.65 9.99 9.40
C GLU A 54 2.05 10.72 8.19
N ALA A 55 0.76 10.98 8.21
CA ALA A 55 0.08 11.70 7.16
C ALA A 55 -0.88 12.74 7.73
N LYS A 56 -0.81 13.94 7.18
CA LYS A 56 -1.79 15.01 7.36
C LYS A 56 -2.30 15.40 5.99
N GLY A 57 -3.59 15.28 5.79
CA GLY A 57 -4.23 15.62 4.53
C GLY A 57 -5.51 16.45 4.73
N ASP A 58 -6.10 16.82 3.62
CA ASP A 58 -7.33 17.59 3.53
C ASP A 58 -8.59 16.74 3.75
N LEU A 59 -8.60 15.95 4.82
CA LEU A 59 -9.69 15.03 5.17
C LEU A 59 -11.05 15.72 5.37
N HIS A 60 -11.05 17.04 5.58
CA HIS A 60 -12.27 17.84 5.65
C HIS A 60 -12.98 17.96 4.28
N ILE A 61 -12.27 17.70 3.18
CA ILE A 61 -12.85 17.59 1.83
C ILE A 61 -13.31 16.14 1.64
N ASP A 62 -12.38 15.22 1.58
CA ASP A 62 -12.56 13.75 1.57
C ASP A 62 -11.23 13.03 1.82
N GLY A 63 -11.24 11.71 1.73
CA GLY A 63 -10.04 10.89 1.92
C GLY A 63 -9.19 10.69 0.66
N HIS A 64 -9.60 11.17 -0.50
CA HIS A 64 -8.99 10.83 -1.80
C HIS A 64 -7.51 11.19 -1.86
N HIS A 65 -7.18 12.46 -1.69
CA HIS A 65 -5.77 12.91 -1.78
C HIS A 65 -4.88 12.22 -0.75
N THR A 66 -5.37 12.04 0.48
CA THR A 66 -4.60 11.40 1.55
C THR A 66 -4.32 9.94 1.23
N VAL A 67 -5.33 9.17 0.81
CA VAL A 67 -5.19 7.74 0.49
C VAL A 67 -4.27 7.54 -0.73
N GLU A 68 -4.50 8.29 -1.80
CA GLU A 68 -3.67 8.23 -3.01
C GLU A 68 -2.22 8.57 -2.70
N ASP A 69 -1.97 9.67 -2.00
CA ASP A 69 -0.62 10.13 -1.69
C ASP A 69 0.11 9.20 -0.70
N ILE A 70 -0.59 8.54 0.22
CA ILE A 70 -0.01 7.46 1.03
C ILE A 70 0.41 6.30 0.13
N GLY A 71 -0.43 5.88 -0.81
CA GLY A 71 -0.09 4.84 -1.78
C GLY A 71 1.15 5.19 -2.60
N ILE A 72 1.22 6.41 -3.12
CA ILE A 72 2.36 6.95 -3.87
C ILE A 72 3.64 6.91 -3.02
N THR A 73 3.58 7.47 -1.81
CA THR A 73 4.75 7.60 -0.93
C THR A 73 5.26 6.23 -0.48
N LEU A 74 4.34 5.32 -0.16
CA LEU A 74 4.68 3.94 0.19
C LEU A 74 5.30 3.19 -1.01
N GLY A 75 4.76 3.39 -2.21
CA GLY A 75 5.33 2.83 -3.45
C GLY A 75 6.77 3.30 -3.67
N GLN A 76 7.02 4.59 -3.51
CA GLN A 76 8.37 5.17 -3.59
C GLN A 76 9.31 4.58 -2.52
N ALA A 77 8.81 4.37 -1.30
CA ALA A 77 9.58 3.74 -0.23
C ALA A 77 9.96 2.29 -0.56
N PHE A 78 9.03 1.51 -1.13
CA PHE A 78 9.32 0.16 -1.61
C PHE A 78 10.36 0.16 -2.72
N ALA A 79 10.21 0.99 -3.74
CA ALA A 79 11.17 1.09 -4.83
C ALA A 79 12.58 1.42 -4.32
N LYS A 80 12.68 2.38 -3.40
CA LYS A 80 13.95 2.78 -2.79
C LYS A 80 14.57 1.69 -1.93
N ALA A 81 13.76 1.01 -1.11
CA ALA A 81 14.25 -0.04 -0.21
C ALA A 81 14.71 -1.29 -0.96
N ILE A 82 14.05 -1.64 -2.06
CA ILE A 82 14.41 -2.78 -2.91
C ILE A 82 15.67 -2.49 -3.72
N GLY A 83 15.90 -1.25 -4.11
CA GLY A 83 17.08 -0.84 -4.86
C GLY A 83 17.16 -1.48 -6.25
N ASP A 84 18.31 -2.09 -6.56
CA ASP A 84 18.58 -2.73 -7.86
C ASP A 84 17.91 -4.10 -8.02
N LYS A 85 17.14 -4.55 -7.02
CA LYS A 85 16.45 -5.85 -6.96
C LYS A 85 17.38 -7.06 -6.92
N ALA A 86 18.67 -6.90 -6.68
CA ALA A 86 19.61 -8.01 -6.56
C ALA A 86 19.19 -8.94 -5.40
N GLY A 87 19.03 -10.23 -5.70
CA GLY A 87 18.64 -11.24 -4.72
C GLY A 87 17.18 -11.21 -4.28
N VAL A 88 16.34 -10.34 -4.84
CA VAL A 88 14.91 -10.27 -4.53
C VAL A 88 14.17 -11.40 -5.25
N ARG A 89 13.26 -12.06 -4.54
CA ARG A 89 12.28 -12.94 -5.19
C ARG A 89 11.29 -12.07 -5.97
N ARG A 90 11.32 -12.17 -7.29
CA ARG A 90 10.54 -11.34 -8.19
C ARG A 90 9.03 -11.53 -8.03
N PHE A 91 8.57 -12.78 -7.89
CA PHE A 91 7.17 -13.16 -7.87
C PHE A 91 6.72 -13.57 -6.47
N GLY A 92 5.54 -13.13 -6.08
CA GLY A 92 4.88 -13.55 -4.86
C GLY A 92 3.37 -13.65 -5.03
N HIS A 93 2.74 -14.54 -4.27
CA HIS A 93 1.29 -14.66 -4.25
C HIS A 93 0.80 -15.13 -2.88
N ALA A 94 -0.45 -14.82 -2.59
CA ALA A 94 -1.14 -15.34 -1.42
C ALA A 94 -2.63 -15.54 -1.71
N TYR A 95 -3.19 -16.58 -1.09
CA TYR A 95 -4.63 -16.83 -0.99
C TYR A 95 -4.98 -16.73 0.48
N VAL A 96 -5.87 -15.81 0.84
CA VAL A 96 -6.25 -15.56 2.24
C VAL A 96 -7.77 -15.66 2.37
N PRO A 97 -8.28 -16.66 3.10
CA PRO A 97 -9.71 -16.76 3.38
C PRO A 97 -10.09 -15.94 4.60
N LEU A 98 -11.30 -15.42 4.60
CA LEU A 98 -11.98 -14.89 5.77
C LEU A 98 -13.48 -15.19 5.62
N ASP A 99 -14.00 -16.08 6.46
CA ASP A 99 -15.35 -16.62 6.35
C ASP A 99 -15.65 -17.12 4.92
N GLU A 100 -16.65 -16.56 4.24
CA GLU A 100 -17.01 -16.88 2.86
C GLU A 100 -16.15 -16.16 1.82
N ALA A 101 -15.35 -15.16 2.24
CA ALA A 101 -14.51 -14.39 1.33
C ALA A 101 -13.17 -15.06 1.08
N LEU A 102 -12.68 -14.94 -0.15
CA LEU A 102 -11.34 -15.36 -0.54
C LEU A 102 -10.63 -14.22 -1.28
N SER A 103 -9.52 -13.78 -0.73
CA SER A 103 -8.61 -12.85 -1.41
C SER A 103 -7.49 -13.60 -2.09
N ARG A 104 -7.21 -13.25 -3.33
CA ARG A 104 -6.06 -13.72 -4.10
C ARG A 104 -5.26 -12.53 -4.59
N VAL A 105 -3.98 -12.48 -4.26
CA VAL A 105 -3.07 -11.42 -4.70
C VAL A 105 -1.85 -12.04 -5.33
N VAL A 106 -1.45 -11.53 -6.49
CA VAL A 106 -0.21 -11.91 -7.18
C VAL A 106 0.59 -10.64 -7.44
N ILE A 107 1.87 -10.64 -7.10
CA ILE A 107 2.76 -9.50 -7.27
C ILE A 107 3.97 -9.89 -8.12
N ASP A 108 4.31 -9.03 -9.07
CA ASP A 108 5.53 -9.13 -9.87
C ASP A 108 6.34 -7.83 -9.73
N PHE A 109 7.55 -7.92 -9.17
CA PHE A 109 8.50 -6.82 -9.12
C PHE A 109 9.20 -6.59 -10.46
N SER A 110 8.41 -6.44 -11.51
CA SER A 110 8.86 -6.39 -12.91
C SER A 110 9.64 -5.11 -13.27
N GLY A 111 9.47 -4.03 -12.51
CA GLY A 111 9.96 -2.70 -12.87
C GLY A 111 8.98 -1.91 -13.75
N ARG A 112 7.80 -2.45 -13.99
CA ARG A 112 6.71 -1.80 -14.72
C ARG A 112 5.47 -1.69 -13.84
N PRO A 113 4.74 -0.57 -13.88
CA PRO A 113 3.48 -0.47 -13.15
C PRO A 113 2.37 -1.24 -13.84
N GLY A 114 1.51 -1.89 -13.07
CA GLY A 114 0.30 -2.53 -13.56
C GLY A 114 -0.60 -2.95 -12.43
N LEU A 115 -1.90 -2.68 -12.57
CA LEU A 115 -2.91 -3.07 -11.60
C LEU A 115 -4.08 -3.74 -12.34
N ASP A 116 -4.28 -5.00 -12.05
CA ASP A 116 -5.46 -5.76 -12.48
C ASP A 116 -6.31 -6.04 -11.24
N TYR A 117 -7.35 -5.21 -11.07
CA TYR A 117 -8.11 -5.09 -9.82
C TYR A 117 -9.54 -5.56 -10.02
N HIS A 118 -9.90 -6.65 -9.34
CA HIS A 118 -11.22 -7.27 -9.41
C HIS A 118 -11.76 -7.45 -8.00
N VAL A 119 -12.34 -6.39 -7.44
CA VAL A 119 -12.99 -6.41 -6.13
C VAL A 119 -14.39 -5.82 -6.26
N ASN A 120 -15.38 -6.59 -5.83
CA ASN A 120 -16.77 -6.17 -5.81
C ASN A 120 -17.20 -5.89 -4.38
N PHE A 121 -17.21 -4.62 -3.99
CA PHE A 121 -17.76 -4.22 -2.71
C PHE A 121 -19.28 -4.21 -2.76
N THR A 122 -19.90 -4.72 -1.69
CA THR A 122 -21.36 -4.77 -1.55
C THR A 122 -21.94 -3.53 -0.88
N ARG A 123 -21.08 -2.62 -0.42
CA ARG A 123 -21.43 -1.38 0.24
C ARG A 123 -20.43 -0.27 -0.13
N PRO A 124 -20.85 1.00 -0.13
CA PRO A 124 -19.96 2.10 -0.51
C PRO A 124 -18.98 2.51 0.59
N LEU A 125 -19.28 2.21 1.85
CA LEU A 125 -18.50 2.62 3.01
C LEU A 125 -18.20 1.44 3.92
N ILE A 126 -17.00 1.44 4.51
CA ILE A 126 -16.62 0.62 5.66
C ILE A 126 -16.28 1.58 6.80
N GLY A 127 -17.20 1.68 7.80
CA GLY A 127 -17.14 2.83 8.68
C GLY A 127 -17.30 4.12 7.88
N ASP A 128 -16.37 5.05 8.04
CA ASP A 128 -16.32 6.30 7.25
C ASP A 128 -15.42 6.21 6.02
N PHE A 129 -14.86 5.03 5.75
CA PHE A 129 -13.92 4.82 4.66
C PHE A 129 -14.67 4.49 3.36
N ASP A 130 -14.46 5.32 2.33
CA ASP A 130 -14.99 5.09 0.98
C ASP A 130 -14.22 3.94 0.32
N VAL A 131 -14.93 2.88 -0.05
CA VAL A 131 -14.31 1.67 -0.61
C VAL A 131 -13.65 1.90 -1.99
N ASP A 132 -14.06 2.91 -2.73
CA ASP A 132 -13.45 3.26 -4.01
C ASP A 132 -12.00 3.73 -3.84
N LEU A 133 -11.65 4.22 -2.64
CA LEU A 133 -10.29 4.65 -2.32
C LEU A 133 -9.28 3.49 -2.24
N VAL A 134 -9.74 2.26 -2.09
CA VAL A 134 -8.84 1.07 -2.13
C VAL A 134 -8.15 0.97 -3.49
N HIS A 135 -8.89 1.17 -4.58
CA HIS A 135 -8.33 1.20 -5.92
C HIS A 135 -7.29 2.33 -6.07
N GLU A 136 -7.62 3.53 -5.60
CA GLU A 136 -6.72 4.69 -5.67
C GLU A 136 -5.40 4.44 -4.90
N PHE A 137 -5.49 3.81 -3.73
CA PHE A 137 -4.31 3.40 -2.97
C PHE A 137 -3.41 2.47 -3.79
N PHE A 138 -3.96 1.39 -4.35
CA PHE A 138 -3.17 0.43 -5.10
C PHE A 138 -2.64 1.00 -6.41
N GLN A 139 -3.40 1.84 -7.09
CA GLN A 139 -2.92 2.50 -8.31
C GLN A 139 -1.74 3.42 -8.02
N GLY A 140 -1.82 4.24 -6.98
CA GLY A 140 -0.70 5.07 -6.51
C GLY A 140 0.52 4.23 -6.14
N PHE A 141 0.30 3.12 -5.44
CA PHE A 141 1.35 2.20 -5.03
C PHE A 141 2.07 1.55 -6.22
N VAL A 142 1.34 0.91 -7.14
CA VAL A 142 1.97 0.19 -8.28
C VAL A 142 2.72 1.13 -9.21
N ASN A 143 2.19 2.34 -9.42
CA ASN A 143 2.80 3.33 -10.29
C ASN A 143 4.17 3.78 -9.76
N HIS A 144 4.36 3.83 -8.45
CA HIS A 144 5.56 4.35 -7.80
C HIS A 144 6.49 3.27 -7.24
N ALA A 145 5.96 2.10 -6.90
CA ALA A 145 6.76 0.92 -6.60
C ALA A 145 7.29 0.23 -7.87
N GLN A 146 6.70 0.53 -9.01
CA GLN A 146 6.98 -0.10 -10.30
C GLN A 146 6.82 -1.63 -10.24
N VAL A 147 5.67 -2.03 -9.78
CA VAL A 147 5.27 -3.43 -9.64
C VAL A 147 3.95 -3.68 -10.36
N GLU A 148 3.73 -4.91 -10.75
CA GLU A 148 2.45 -5.38 -11.26
C GLU A 148 1.73 -6.15 -10.15
N ILE A 149 0.46 -5.82 -9.90
CA ILE A 149 -0.40 -6.52 -8.95
C ILE A 149 -1.59 -7.12 -9.68
N GLY A 150 -1.86 -8.40 -9.44
CA GLY A 150 -3.03 -9.10 -9.93
C GLY A 150 -3.04 -9.43 -11.41
N ARG A 151 -1.96 -9.18 -12.12
CA ARG A 151 -1.90 -9.39 -13.56
C ARG A 151 -1.46 -10.81 -13.89
N ALA A 152 -2.33 -11.57 -14.60
CA ALA A 152 -1.92 -12.79 -15.26
C ALA A 152 -1.54 -12.46 -16.72
N HIS A 153 -0.31 -12.76 -17.10
CA HIS A 153 0.06 -12.85 -18.50
C HIS A 153 -0.27 -14.25 -18.98
N VAL A 154 -1.19 -14.35 -19.91
CA VAL A 154 -1.50 -15.59 -20.63
C VAL A 154 -0.75 -15.56 -21.96
#